data_222588db9fe039125d6509c2b0aed9b4
#
_entry.id   222588db9fe039125d6509c2b0aed9b4
#
_cell.length_a   1.000
_cell.length_b   1.000
_cell.length_c   1.000
_cell.angle_alpha   90.00
_cell.angle_beta   90.00
_cell.angle_gamma   90.00
#
_symmetry.space_group_name_H-M   'P 1'
#
loop_
_entity.id
_entity.type
_entity.pdbx_description
1 polymer ?
#
loop_
_entity_poly.entity_id
_entity_poly.type
_entity_poly.pdbx_seq_one_letter_code
_entity_poly.pdbx_strand_id
1 'polypeptide(L)'
;TSSLLYKYGVGFSKFLQKIPALSELGYLPDLARLEQHIRLSYHARDCALYNWENLLKHQDTDLLTACCQFDAACFIIPTYWPLGTIYRKAQSGAPTRHPKRLSSASAILVTRPEFDPQITTVPEELIKFLDALAAGHTFQTACNIGKTSGPAFTLKAGLQFLVNANSVHDITF
;
A
#
# COMPACT_ATOMS: atom_id res chain seq x y z
N THR A 1 22.35 -6.50 -14.75
CA THR A 1 21.10 -7.21 -15.14
C THR A 1 20.85 -8.31 -14.14
N SER A 2 19.76 -8.20 -13.37
CA SER A 2 19.39 -9.25 -12.41
C SER A 2 18.90 -10.48 -13.16
N SER A 3 19.49 -11.64 -12.86
CA SER A 3 19.04 -12.96 -13.37
C SER A 3 17.69 -13.41 -12.77
N LEU A 4 17.11 -12.64 -11.86
CA LEU A 4 15.89 -12.99 -11.15
C LEU A 4 14.66 -12.66 -11.99
N LEU A 5 13.95 -13.69 -12.41
CA LEU A 5 12.80 -13.60 -13.33
C LEU A 5 11.67 -12.71 -12.79
N TYR A 6 11.48 -12.65 -11.47
CA TYR A 6 10.44 -11.82 -10.86
C TYR A 6 10.70 -10.31 -10.97
N LYS A 7 11.95 -9.90 -11.27
CA LYS A 7 12.31 -8.51 -11.57
C LYS A 7 12.11 -8.14 -13.05
N TYR A 8 11.84 -9.15 -13.88
CA TYR A 8 11.51 -8.90 -15.28
C TYR A 8 10.16 -8.16 -15.34
N GLY A 9 10.12 -7.05 -16.05
CA GLY A 9 8.91 -6.24 -16.13
C GLY A 9 8.89 -4.98 -15.23
N VAL A 10 9.97 -4.72 -14.44
CA VAL A 10 10.17 -3.47 -13.69
C VAL A 10 10.13 -2.29 -14.64
N GLY A 11 9.70 -1.97 -15.52
CA GLY A 11 9.59 -0.86 -16.49
C GLY A 11 8.32 -0.97 -17.32
N PHE A 12 7.60 -2.08 -17.19
CA PHE A 12 6.44 -2.36 -18.04
C PHE A 12 5.32 -1.34 -17.86
N SER A 13 5.04 -0.91 -16.63
CA SER A 13 4.10 0.18 -16.37
C SER A 13 4.47 1.47 -17.12
N LYS A 14 5.76 1.86 -17.08
CA LYS A 14 6.26 3.04 -17.80
C LYS A 14 6.24 2.85 -19.34
N PHE A 15 6.44 1.63 -19.80
CA PHE A 15 6.33 1.30 -21.23
C PHE A 15 4.88 1.48 -21.70
N LEU A 16 3.89 0.95 -20.97
CA LEU A 16 2.47 1.08 -21.32
C LEU A 16 2.02 2.54 -21.45
N GLN A 17 2.55 3.45 -20.61
CA GLN A 17 2.25 4.88 -20.67
C GLN A 17 2.66 5.54 -22.00
N LYS A 18 3.62 4.94 -22.71
CA LYS A 18 4.17 5.47 -23.95
C LYS A 18 3.46 4.95 -25.21
N ILE A 19 2.49 4.05 -25.08
CA ILE A 19 1.78 3.45 -26.21
C ILE A 19 0.53 4.27 -26.50
N PRO A 20 0.47 5.05 -27.61
CA PRO A 20 -0.67 5.90 -27.93
C PRO A 20 -1.99 5.11 -28.07
N ALA A 21 -1.94 3.91 -28.62
CA ALA A 21 -3.12 3.04 -28.79
C ALA A 21 -3.77 2.62 -27.47
N LEU A 22 -3.08 2.76 -26.33
CA LEU A 22 -3.60 2.43 -24.98
C LEU A 22 -4.04 3.66 -24.17
N SER A 23 -4.06 4.85 -24.77
CA SER A 23 -4.41 6.12 -24.09
C SER A 23 -5.80 6.06 -23.43
N GLU A 24 -6.77 5.41 -24.07
CA GLU A 24 -8.12 5.21 -23.55
C GLU A 24 -8.19 4.25 -22.34
N LEU A 25 -7.13 3.46 -22.14
CA LEU A 25 -7.01 2.49 -21.06
C LEU A 25 -6.04 2.98 -19.98
N GLY A 26 -6.20 4.23 -19.56
CA GLY A 26 -5.27 4.92 -18.65
C GLY A 26 -5.04 4.22 -17.30
N TYR A 27 -5.84 3.22 -16.93
CA TYR A 27 -5.64 2.41 -15.73
C TYR A 27 -4.61 1.28 -15.91
N LEU A 28 -4.28 0.89 -17.14
CA LEU A 28 -3.36 -0.23 -17.41
C LEU A 28 -1.97 -0.05 -16.80
N PRO A 29 -1.34 1.13 -16.86
CA PRO A 29 -0.06 1.34 -16.21
C PRO A 29 -0.11 1.12 -14.69
N ASP A 30 -1.18 1.56 -14.04
CA ASP A 30 -1.37 1.36 -12.59
C ASP A 30 -1.64 -0.10 -12.26
N LEU A 31 -2.43 -0.80 -13.09
CA LEU A 31 -2.68 -2.23 -12.94
C LEU A 31 -1.38 -3.04 -13.09
N ALA A 32 -0.58 -2.75 -14.11
CA ALA A 32 0.71 -3.41 -14.31
C ALA A 32 1.68 -3.16 -13.12
N ARG A 33 1.62 -1.94 -12.54
CA ARG A 33 2.39 -1.61 -11.32
C ARG A 33 1.90 -2.43 -10.12
N LEU A 34 0.59 -2.58 -9.95
CA LEU A 34 0.01 -3.42 -8.89
C LEU A 34 0.46 -4.87 -9.04
N GLU A 35 0.32 -5.46 -10.22
CA GLU A 35 0.73 -6.85 -10.48
C GLU A 35 2.23 -7.06 -10.23
N GLN A 36 3.06 -6.08 -10.60
CA GLN A 36 4.50 -6.14 -10.31
C GLN A 36 4.77 -6.12 -8.79
N HIS A 37 4.06 -5.29 -8.01
CA HIS A 37 4.25 -5.24 -6.56
C HIS A 37 3.69 -6.49 -5.86
N ILE A 38 2.61 -7.07 -6.35
CA ILE A 38 2.13 -8.39 -5.87
C ILE A 38 3.23 -9.44 -6.06
N ARG A 39 3.88 -9.46 -7.24
CA ARG A 39 5.00 -10.39 -7.51
C ARG A 39 6.21 -10.10 -6.62
N LEU A 40 6.55 -8.84 -6.40
CA LEU A 40 7.64 -8.45 -5.51
C LEU A 40 7.33 -8.83 -4.05
N SER A 41 6.10 -8.66 -3.60
CA SER A 41 5.62 -9.08 -2.28
C SER A 41 5.75 -10.60 -2.10
N TYR A 42 5.34 -11.37 -3.10
CA TYR A 42 5.46 -12.84 -3.07
C TYR A 42 6.92 -13.31 -2.89
N HIS A 43 7.87 -12.63 -3.53
CA HIS A 43 9.30 -12.96 -3.48
C HIS A 43 10.09 -12.15 -2.45
N ALA A 44 9.45 -11.33 -1.64
CA ALA A 44 10.12 -10.60 -0.57
C ALA A 44 10.62 -11.57 0.52
N ARG A 45 11.66 -11.16 1.24
CA ARG A 45 12.14 -11.93 2.39
C ARG A 45 11.04 -12.08 3.43
N ASP A 46 11.03 -13.19 4.14
CA ASP A 46 10.15 -13.35 5.28
C ASP A 46 10.68 -12.50 6.45
N CYS A 47 9.79 -11.74 7.06
CA CYS A 47 10.06 -10.97 8.26
C CYS A 47 9.04 -11.38 9.33
N ALA A 48 9.48 -11.39 10.59
CA ALA A 48 8.53 -11.48 11.69
C ALA A 48 7.67 -10.21 11.72
N LEU A 49 6.38 -10.37 11.89
CA LEU A 49 5.47 -9.24 12.08
C LEU A 49 5.57 -8.71 13.51
N TYR A 50 5.35 -7.42 13.66
CA TYR A 50 5.35 -6.75 14.94
C TYR A 50 4.25 -7.33 15.85
N ASN A 51 4.62 -7.73 17.09
CA ASN A 51 3.63 -8.11 18.09
C ASN A 51 3.06 -6.84 18.75
N TRP A 52 1.82 -6.51 18.37
CA TRP A 52 1.11 -5.32 18.84
C TRP A 52 0.87 -5.28 20.35
N GLU A 53 0.92 -6.41 21.06
CA GLU A 53 0.88 -6.44 22.53
C GLU A 53 2.08 -5.70 23.16
N ASN A 54 3.17 -5.59 22.43
CA ASN A 54 4.32 -4.83 22.90
C ASN A 54 4.02 -3.34 23.12
N LEU A 55 3.05 -2.77 22.39
CA LEU A 55 2.62 -1.39 22.63
C LEU A 55 2.12 -1.17 24.06
N LEU A 56 1.52 -2.19 24.67
CA LEU A 56 1.02 -2.10 26.05
C LEU A 56 2.12 -1.90 27.10
N LYS A 57 3.39 -2.08 26.71
CA LYS A 57 4.57 -1.87 27.57
C LYS A 57 5.09 -0.43 27.54
N HIS A 58 4.56 0.40 26.63
CA HIS A 58 5.00 1.78 26.40
C HIS A 58 3.88 2.76 26.72
N GLN A 59 4.26 4.00 27.00
CA GLN A 59 3.29 5.08 27.18
C GLN A 59 2.83 5.62 25.81
N ASP A 60 1.68 6.26 25.76
CA ASP A 60 1.16 6.86 24.54
C ASP A 60 2.14 7.91 23.95
N THR A 61 2.87 8.62 24.82
CA THR A 61 3.90 9.58 24.43
C THR A 61 5.05 8.94 23.68
N ASP A 62 5.44 7.73 24.06
CA ASP A 62 6.56 7.01 23.42
C ASP A 62 6.15 6.61 21.99
N LEU A 63 4.91 6.15 21.81
CA LEU A 63 4.39 5.82 20.48
C LEU A 63 4.44 7.04 19.54
N LEU A 64 4.16 8.23 20.03
CA LEU A 64 4.18 9.43 19.19
C LEU A 64 5.56 9.76 18.64
N THR A 65 6.62 9.44 19.37
CA THR A 65 8.01 9.65 18.94
C THR A 65 8.61 8.47 18.18
N ALA A 66 7.94 7.31 18.19
CA ALA A 66 8.38 6.11 17.52
C ALA A 66 8.25 6.20 16.00
N CYS A 67 9.08 5.41 15.31
CA CYS A 67 9.02 5.21 13.86
C CYS A 67 8.53 3.80 13.54
N CYS A 68 7.70 3.70 12.49
CA CYS A 68 7.16 2.44 12.00
C CYS A 68 8.01 1.90 10.85
N GLN A 69 8.35 0.62 10.89
CA GLN A 69 8.98 -0.09 9.79
C GLN A 69 7.98 -1.08 9.18
N PHE A 70 7.65 -0.87 7.92
CA PHE A 70 6.80 -1.79 7.18
C PHE A 70 7.53 -3.09 6.87
N ASP A 71 6.77 -4.18 6.76
CA ASP A 71 7.28 -5.46 6.28
C ASP A 71 7.86 -5.33 4.87
N ALA A 72 8.89 -6.13 4.56
CA ALA A 72 9.55 -6.11 3.26
C ALA A 72 8.63 -6.49 2.09
N ALA A 73 7.54 -7.21 2.37
CA ALA A 73 6.50 -7.58 1.42
C ALA A 73 5.40 -6.52 1.29
N CYS A 74 5.48 -5.41 2.03
CA CYS A 74 4.48 -4.36 2.06
C CYS A 74 4.78 -3.26 1.05
N PHE A 75 3.78 -2.90 0.22
CA PHE A 75 3.88 -1.82 -0.76
C PHE A 75 2.61 -0.97 -0.77
N ILE A 76 2.76 0.36 -0.75
CA ILE A 76 1.67 1.32 -0.90
C ILE A 76 1.71 1.82 -2.34
N ILE A 77 0.60 1.67 -3.07
CA ILE A 77 0.51 1.99 -4.50
C ILE A 77 -0.55 3.07 -4.69
N PRO A 78 -0.13 4.35 -4.85
CA PRO A 78 -1.07 5.41 -5.13
C PRO A 78 -1.66 5.26 -6.54
N THR A 79 -2.95 5.61 -6.68
CA THR A 79 -3.68 5.52 -7.94
C THR A 79 -4.87 6.49 -7.95
N TYR A 80 -5.39 6.79 -9.16
CA TYR A 80 -6.66 7.48 -9.36
C TYR A 80 -7.73 6.55 -9.97
N TRP A 81 -7.53 5.24 -9.88
CA TRP A 81 -8.43 4.24 -10.44
C TRP A 81 -8.97 3.33 -9.34
N PRO A 82 -10.17 2.75 -9.48
CA PRO A 82 -10.69 1.74 -8.56
C PRO A 82 -9.94 0.41 -8.74
N LEU A 83 -8.62 0.46 -8.52
CA LEU A 83 -7.65 -0.54 -8.94
C LEU A 83 -7.91 -1.91 -8.29
N GLY A 84 -8.28 -1.93 -7.01
CA GLY A 84 -8.62 -3.17 -6.33
C GLY A 84 -9.85 -3.87 -6.92
N THR A 85 -10.82 -3.09 -7.40
CA THR A 85 -12.01 -3.63 -8.09
C THR A 85 -11.65 -4.14 -9.48
N ILE A 86 -10.81 -3.40 -10.22
CA ILE A 86 -10.34 -3.80 -11.55
C ILE A 86 -9.57 -5.12 -11.43
N TYR A 87 -8.64 -5.21 -10.51
CA TYR A 87 -7.82 -6.40 -10.28
C TYR A 87 -8.68 -7.63 -9.94
N ARG A 88 -9.59 -7.51 -8.94
CA ARG A 88 -10.47 -8.64 -8.57
C ARG A 88 -11.37 -9.12 -9.71
N LYS A 89 -11.89 -8.20 -10.53
CA LYS A 89 -12.66 -8.57 -11.71
C LYS A 89 -11.81 -9.29 -12.75
N ALA A 90 -10.59 -8.83 -13.01
CA ALA A 90 -9.68 -9.51 -13.93
C ALA A 90 -9.38 -10.94 -13.46
N GLN A 91 -9.15 -11.15 -12.15
CA GLN A 91 -8.91 -12.47 -11.58
C GLN A 91 -10.12 -13.42 -11.69
N SER A 92 -11.32 -12.90 -11.57
CA SER A 92 -12.56 -13.70 -11.69
C SER A 92 -13.01 -13.94 -13.14
N GLY A 93 -12.28 -13.43 -14.14
CA GLY A 93 -12.70 -13.49 -15.55
C GLY A 93 -13.94 -12.65 -15.86
N ALA A 94 -14.39 -11.83 -14.92
CA ALA A 94 -15.55 -10.98 -15.16
C ALA A 94 -15.22 -9.83 -16.12
N PRO A 95 -16.13 -9.48 -17.06
CA PRO A 95 -15.89 -8.40 -18.01
C PRO A 95 -15.70 -7.07 -17.27
N THR A 96 -14.57 -6.44 -17.52
CA THR A 96 -14.28 -5.10 -16.98
C THR A 96 -14.84 -4.09 -18.02
N ARG A 97 -15.97 -3.46 -17.70
CA ARG A 97 -16.39 -2.25 -18.44
C ARG A 97 -15.34 -1.17 -18.16
N HIS A 98 -15.21 -0.19 -19.08
CA HIS A 98 -14.26 0.92 -18.94
C HIS A 98 -14.38 1.55 -17.54
N PRO A 99 -13.39 1.35 -16.67
CA PRO A 99 -13.43 1.93 -15.32
C PRO A 99 -13.34 3.45 -15.42
N LYS A 100 -14.10 4.14 -14.57
CA LYS A 100 -13.99 5.60 -14.46
C LYS A 100 -12.85 5.96 -13.53
N ARG A 101 -12.11 7.00 -13.89
CA ARG A 101 -11.11 7.60 -13.01
C ARG A 101 -11.81 8.18 -11.78
N LEU A 102 -11.21 8.02 -10.61
CA LEU A 102 -11.70 8.57 -9.35
C LEU A 102 -11.50 10.09 -9.32
N SER A 103 -12.36 10.79 -8.62
CA SER A 103 -12.26 12.24 -8.39
C SER A 103 -11.17 12.60 -7.37
N SER A 104 -10.88 11.69 -6.46
CA SER A 104 -9.83 11.84 -5.44
C SER A 104 -8.77 10.76 -5.57
N ALA A 105 -7.62 10.98 -4.92
CA ALA A 105 -6.55 10.00 -4.84
C ALA A 105 -7.03 8.77 -4.06
N SER A 106 -6.57 7.60 -4.47
CA SER A 106 -6.76 6.32 -3.80
C SER A 106 -5.41 5.63 -3.66
N ALA A 107 -5.31 4.63 -2.82
CA ALA A 107 -4.13 3.78 -2.74
C ALA A 107 -4.54 2.32 -2.50
N ILE A 108 -3.68 1.42 -2.97
CA ILE A 108 -3.75 0.00 -2.65
C ILE A 108 -2.56 -0.35 -1.78
N LEU A 109 -2.83 -0.99 -0.65
CA LEU A 109 -1.82 -1.65 0.16
C LEU A 109 -1.70 -3.10 -0.28
N VAL A 110 -0.50 -3.51 -0.66
CA VAL A 110 -0.13 -4.90 -0.87
C VAL A 110 0.59 -5.38 0.38
N THR A 111 0.19 -6.50 0.94
CA THR A 111 0.83 -7.17 2.08
C THR A 111 0.91 -8.66 1.83
N ARG A 112 1.71 -9.36 2.62
CA ARG A 112 1.78 -10.82 2.61
C ARG A 112 1.79 -11.35 4.06
N PRO A 113 0.60 -11.40 4.70
CA PRO A 113 0.52 -11.78 6.12
C PRO A 113 0.94 -13.23 6.40
N GLU A 114 0.80 -14.11 5.43
CA GLU A 114 1.22 -15.52 5.51
C GLU A 114 2.11 -15.87 4.31
N PHE A 115 1.55 -16.53 3.29
CA PHE A 115 2.29 -16.99 2.12
C PHE A 115 1.90 -16.24 0.84
N ASP A 116 0.64 -15.85 0.72
CA ASP A 116 0.09 -15.23 -0.48
C ASP A 116 -0.12 -13.71 -0.30
N PRO A 117 0.30 -12.91 -1.29
CA PRO A 117 0.04 -11.49 -1.29
C PRO A 117 -1.47 -11.18 -1.28
N GLN A 118 -1.83 -10.21 -0.47
CA GLN A 118 -3.18 -9.67 -0.36
C GLN A 118 -3.20 -8.20 -0.75
N ILE A 119 -4.33 -7.74 -1.27
CA ILE A 119 -4.53 -6.33 -1.61
C ILE A 119 -5.69 -5.76 -0.79
N THR A 120 -5.44 -4.60 -0.21
CA THR A 120 -6.44 -3.84 0.57
C THR A 120 -6.52 -2.42 0.01
N THR A 121 -7.73 -1.92 -0.23
CA THR A 121 -7.91 -0.51 -0.57
C THR A 121 -7.71 0.32 0.69
N VAL A 122 -6.83 1.31 0.61
CA VAL A 122 -6.57 2.23 1.72
C VAL A 122 -7.70 3.26 1.79
N PRO A 123 -8.34 3.45 2.95
CA PRO A 123 -9.27 4.58 3.17
C PRO A 123 -8.61 5.91 2.85
N GLU A 124 -9.33 6.81 2.17
CA GLU A 124 -8.78 8.08 1.66
C GLU A 124 -8.12 8.91 2.77
N GLU A 125 -8.75 8.95 3.94
CA GLU A 125 -8.28 9.68 5.12
C GLU A 125 -6.95 9.14 5.69
N LEU A 126 -6.60 7.88 5.39
CA LEU A 126 -5.37 7.25 5.89
C LEU A 126 -4.20 7.33 4.91
N ILE A 127 -4.41 7.72 3.65
CA ILE A 127 -3.37 7.69 2.61
C ILE A 127 -2.15 8.51 3.04
N LYS A 128 -2.35 9.77 3.41
CA LYS A 128 -1.25 10.67 3.79
C LYS A 128 -0.53 10.22 5.06
N PHE A 129 -1.26 9.62 6.01
CA PHE A 129 -0.68 9.06 7.23
C PHE A 129 0.25 7.89 6.90
N LEU A 130 -0.22 6.94 6.08
CA LEU A 130 0.57 5.78 5.69
C LEU A 130 1.78 6.16 4.83
N ASP A 131 1.63 7.13 3.91
CA ASP A 131 2.74 7.64 3.10
C ASP A 131 3.82 8.27 3.99
N ALA A 132 3.42 9.02 5.02
CA ALA A 132 4.36 9.62 5.97
C ALA A 132 5.10 8.54 6.79
N LEU A 133 4.41 7.51 7.29
CA LEU A 133 5.05 6.39 7.96
C LEU A 133 6.01 5.64 7.03
N ALA A 134 5.62 5.41 5.78
CA ALA A 134 6.47 4.76 4.79
C ALA A 134 7.72 5.59 4.43
N ALA A 135 7.63 6.91 4.55
CA ALA A 135 8.76 7.83 4.43
C ALA A 135 9.68 7.85 5.68
N GLY A 136 9.37 7.08 6.73
CA GLY A 136 10.15 6.99 7.96
C GLY A 136 9.88 8.11 8.99
N HIS A 137 8.79 8.86 8.83
CA HIS A 137 8.39 9.84 9.83
C HIS A 137 7.86 9.17 11.11
N THR A 138 8.00 9.88 12.24
CA THR A 138 7.42 9.45 13.51
C THR A 138 5.89 9.43 13.44
N PHE A 139 5.24 8.67 14.32
CA PHE A 139 3.77 8.65 14.42
C PHE A 139 3.20 10.05 14.65
N GLN A 140 3.86 10.90 15.45
CA GLN A 140 3.43 12.30 15.67
C GLN A 140 3.40 13.08 14.35
N THR A 141 4.49 13.03 13.58
CA THR A 141 4.58 13.72 12.30
C THR A 141 3.54 13.17 11.30
N ALA A 142 3.43 11.84 11.21
CA ALA A 142 2.46 11.19 10.36
C ALA A 142 1.01 11.55 10.74
N CYS A 143 0.69 11.65 12.04
CA CYS A 143 -0.61 12.12 12.52
C CYS A 143 -0.89 13.56 12.09
N ASN A 144 0.08 14.45 12.23
CA ASN A 144 -0.09 15.85 11.83
C ASN A 144 -0.37 15.96 10.31
N ILE A 145 0.35 15.18 9.51
CA ILE A 145 0.12 15.08 8.06
C ILE A 145 -1.26 14.46 7.77
N GLY A 146 -1.63 13.36 8.45
CA GLY A 146 -2.91 12.68 8.30
C GLY A 146 -4.11 13.59 8.57
N LYS A 147 -4.05 14.45 9.60
CA LYS A 147 -5.07 15.45 9.92
C LYS A 147 -5.36 16.40 8.77
N THR A 148 -4.42 16.62 7.85
CA THR A 148 -4.64 17.44 6.64
C THR A 148 -5.57 16.79 5.62
N SER A 149 -5.88 15.49 5.78
CA SER A 149 -6.86 14.77 4.95
C SER A 149 -8.32 15.06 5.36
N GLY A 150 -8.54 15.67 6.54
CA GLY A 150 -9.86 16.04 7.01
C GLY A 150 -10.21 15.45 8.39
N PRO A 151 -11.42 15.74 8.90
CA PRO A 151 -11.85 15.34 10.24
C PRO A 151 -12.07 13.81 10.40
N ALA A 152 -12.18 13.08 9.31
CA ALA A 152 -12.36 11.61 9.34
C ALA A 152 -11.09 10.88 9.79
N PHE A 153 -9.90 11.51 9.68
CA PHE A 153 -8.65 10.91 10.15
C PHE A 153 -8.59 10.82 11.68
N THR A 154 -8.26 9.65 12.20
CA THR A 154 -7.89 9.43 13.60
C THR A 154 -6.69 8.50 13.69
N LEU A 155 -5.81 8.70 14.69
CA LEU A 155 -4.69 7.78 14.94
C LEU A 155 -5.20 6.37 15.21
N LYS A 156 -6.31 6.23 15.95
CA LYS A 156 -6.94 4.92 16.23
C LYS A 156 -7.28 4.18 14.95
N ALA A 157 -7.91 4.85 13.97
CA ALA A 157 -8.24 4.25 12.68
C ALA A 157 -6.97 3.84 11.91
N GLY A 158 -5.92 4.68 11.95
CA GLY A 158 -4.63 4.37 11.34
C GLY A 158 -3.97 3.14 11.97
N LEU A 159 -3.89 3.06 13.29
CA LEU A 159 -3.33 1.89 13.99
C LEU A 159 -4.16 0.63 13.73
N GLN A 160 -5.48 0.72 13.79
CA GLN A 160 -6.37 -0.41 13.49
C GLN A 160 -6.17 -0.93 12.06
N PHE A 161 -5.97 -0.03 11.10
CA PHE A 161 -5.68 -0.40 9.71
C PHE A 161 -4.35 -1.14 9.60
N LEU A 162 -3.28 -0.64 10.26
CA LEU A 162 -1.96 -1.30 10.26
C LEU A 162 -2.01 -2.69 10.89
N VAL A 163 -2.71 -2.84 12.02
CA VAL A 163 -2.94 -4.13 12.69
C VAL A 163 -3.67 -5.10 11.77
N ASN A 164 -4.80 -4.70 11.21
CA ASN A 164 -5.63 -5.56 10.36
C ASN A 164 -4.94 -5.96 9.07
N ALA A 165 -4.06 -5.09 8.54
CA ALA A 165 -3.32 -5.36 7.33
C ALA A 165 -2.07 -6.22 7.54
N ASN A 166 -1.68 -6.51 8.80
CA ASN A 166 -0.43 -7.21 9.12
C ASN A 166 0.76 -6.62 8.34
N SER A 167 0.90 -5.30 8.37
CA SER A 167 1.81 -4.57 7.48
C SER A 167 3.11 -4.12 8.15
N VAL A 168 3.21 -4.25 9.47
CA VAL A 168 4.32 -3.71 10.27
C VAL A 168 5.26 -4.83 10.69
N HIS A 169 6.55 -4.62 10.44
CA HIS A 169 7.64 -5.48 10.90
C HIS A 169 8.17 -5.06 12.26
N ASP A 170 8.37 -3.75 12.47
CA ASP A 170 8.94 -3.22 13.71
C ASP A 170 8.43 -1.81 14.04
N ILE A 171 8.47 -1.45 15.31
CA ILE A 171 8.26 -0.09 15.82
C ILE A 171 9.45 0.25 16.71
N THR A 172 10.24 1.23 16.29
CA THR A 172 11.41 1.69 17.00
C THR A 172 11.04 2.93 17.82
N PHE A 173 11.21 2.83 19.15
CA PHE A 173 10.92 3.87 20.13
C PHE A 173 12.12 4.75 20.40
#